data_c4ff449d54116e1846f2509954440eac
#
_entry.id   c4ff449d54116e1846f2509954440eac
#
_cell.length_a   1.000
_cell.length_b   1.000
_cell.length_c   1.000
_cell.angle_alpha   90.00
_cell.angle_beta   90.00
_cell.angle_gamma   90.00
#
_symmetry.space_group_name_H-M   'P 1'
#
loop_
_entity.id
_entity.type
_entity.pdbx_description
1 polymer ?
#
loop_
_entity_poly.entity_id
_entity_poly.type
_entity_poly.pdbx_seq_one_letter_code
_entity_poly.pdbx_strand_id
1 'polypeptide(L)'
;GQTGNAGSGTSLSVPQLSSLDCMYYVMAGGGMMNAAGIAQQKEIDTNLKWETNEQTNIGLDMAFMNNELSFSVDYFIRDSKDLLIYRQIRPSTGFTSVYTNAGHIRNKGFEVSAAWNKSFGDWNVGVRVNGSTLKNEAVEVGDPIFYKNNSYGTQDGDDWDNHSITQNGYAVGSYYGW
;
A
#
# COMPACT_ATOMS: atom_id res chain seq x y z
N GLY A 1 10.82 -13.22 -5.36
CA GLY A 1 11.61 -12.86 -4.18
C GLY A 1 10.72 -12.23 -3.12
N GLN A 2 10.91 -12.62 -1.88
CA GLN A 2 10.23 -11.98 -0.76
C GLN A 2 11.06 -10.79 -0.29
N THR A 3 10.50 -9.60 -0.35
CA THR A 3 11.10 -8.41 0.24
C THR A 3 10.22 -7.96 1.40
N GLY A 4 10.75 -8.06 2.62
CA GLY A 4 10.06 -7.57 3.79
C GLY A 4 10.31 -6.08 3.98
N ASN A 5 9.27 -5.29 4.17
CA ASN A 5 9.35 -3.93 4.64
C ASN A 5 8.77 -3.87 6.06
N ALA A 6 9.63 -4.07 7.06
CA ALA A 6 9.29 -3.71 8.42
C ALA A 6 9.52 -2.20 8.55
N GLY A 7 8.45 -1.45 8.68
CA GLY A 7 8.52 -0.02 8.96
C GLY A 7 9.46 0.26 10.13
N SER A 8 10.21 1.34 10.01
CA SER A 8 11.28 1.73 10.92
C SER A 8 10.88 1.65 12.40
N GLY A 9 11.58 0.81 13.15
CA GLY A 9 11.82 1.01 14.58
C GLY A 9 10.82 0.45 15.58
N THR A 10 9.70 -0.13 15.16
CA THR A 10 8.77 -0.79 16.08
C THR A 10 8.57 -2.24 15.68
N SER A 11 8.89 -3.16 16.56
CA SER A 11 8.56 -4.58 16.37
C SER A 11 7.04 -4.72 16.33
N LEU A 12 6.49 -5.04 15.16
CA LEU A 12 5.05 -5.24 14.97
C LEU A 12 4.53 -6.53 15.63
N SER A 13 5.43 -7.43 15.98
CA SER A 13 5.14 -8.75 16.56
C SER A 13 5.32 -8.84 18.07
N VAL A 14 5.67 -7.72 18.74
CA VAL A 14 5.88 -7.69 20.21
C VAL A 14 4.89 -6.73 20.87
N PRO A 15 4.27 -7.11 21.99
CA PRO A 15 3.38 -6.23 22.74
C PRO A 15 4.08 -4.94 23.13
N GLN A 16 3.49 -3.82 22.70
CA GLN A 16 3.93 -2.51 23.16
C GLN A 16 3.14 -2.17 24.43
N LEU A 17 3.84 -2.11 25.54
CA LEU A 17 3.29 -1.70 26.83
C LEU A 17 3.52 -0.20 27.02
N SER A 18 2.50 0.53 27.43
CA SER A 18 2.64 1.91 27.88
C SER A 18 2.12 2.07 29.27
N SER A 19 2.68 3.03 29.99
CA SER A 19 2.10 3.48 31.24
C SER A 19 0.83 4.27 30.94
N LEU A 20 -0.27 3.84 31.53
CA LEU A 20 -1.51 4.61 31.56
C LEU A 20 -1.64 5.20 32.96
N ASP A 21 -1.94 6.49 33.04
CA ASP A 21 -2.36 7.11 34.27
C ASP A 21 -3.77 6.61 34.59
N CYS A 22 -3.83 5.46 35.29
CA CYS A 22 -5.08 4.94 35.79
C CYS A 22 -5.32 5.50 37.20
N MET A 23 -6.38 6.27 37.35
CA MET A 23 -6.84 6.64 38.69
C MET A 23 -7.50 5.43 39.35
N TYR A 24 -6.76 4.73 40.19
CA TYR A 24 -7.34 3.76 41.11
C TYR A 24 -7.55 4.44 42.47
N TYR A 25 -8.78 4.43 42.92
CA TYR A 25 -9.09 4.84 44.29
C TYR A 25 -8.68 3.70 45.24
N VAL A 26 -7.47 3.77 45.74
CA VAL A 26 -7.04 2.87 46.83
C VAL A 26 -7.23 3.61 48.14
N MET A 27 -8.24 3.23 48.85
CA MET A 27 -8.48 3.72 50.20
C MET A 27 -7.49 3.06 51.20
N ALA A 28 -6.27 3.54 51.27
CA ALA A 28 -5.36 3.25 52.38
C ALA A 28 -5.32 4.46 53.28
N GLY A 29 -6.06 4.40 54.39
CA GLY A 29 -6.02 5.46 55.39
C GLY A 29 -6.64 6.81 54.99
N GLY A 30 -7.59 6.82 54.06
CA GLY A 30 -8.37 8.01 53.65
C GLY A 30 -7.72 8.89 52.59
N GLY A 31 -6.63 8.47 51.98
CA GLY A 31 -5.97 9.20 50.87
C GLY A 31 -6.26 8.60 49.50
N MET A 32 -6.44 9.47 48.47
CA MET A 32 -6.43 9.05 47.07
C MET A 32 -4.98 8.95 46.58
N MET A 33 -4.57 7.80 46.07
CA MET A 33 -3.28 7.63 45.39
C MET A 33 -3.51 7.36 43.92
N ASN A 34 -2.82 8.11 43.04
CA ASN A 34 -2.71 7.80 41.63
C ASN A 34 -1.69 6.67 41.48
N ALA A 35 -2.11 5.54 40.96
CA ALA A 35 -1.21 4.47 40.58
C ALA A 35 -1.05 4.42 39.09
N ALA A 36 0.19 4.38 38.59
CA ALA A 36 0.49 4.15 37.19
C ALA A 36 0.19 2.68 36.85
N GLY A 37 -0.72 2.47 35.95
CA GLY A 37 -0.99 1.16 35.35
C GLY A 37 -0.18 0.91 34.11
N ILE A 38 0.04 -0.34 33.77
CA ILE A 38 0.66 -0.74 32.49
C ILE A 38 -0.41 -1.44 31.66
N ALA A 39 -0.63 -0.97 30.44
CA ALA A 39 -1.55 -1.60 29.52
C ALA A 39 -0.92 -1.80 28.14
N GLN A 40 -1.37 -2.83 27.45
CA GLN A 40 -1.04 -3.04 26.06
C GLN A 40 -1.80 -2.01 25.23
N GLN A 41 -1.09 -1.28 24.38
CA GLN A 41 -1.69 -0.21 23.55
C GLN A 41 -2.26 -0.71 22.22
N LYS A 42 -1.71 -1.78 21.68
CA LYS A 42 -2.05 -2.28 20.32
C LYS A 42 -2.32 -3.77 20.38
N GLU A 43 -3.34 -4.16 19.63
CA GLU A 43 -3.54 -5.57 19.28
C GLU A 43 -2.40 -6.05 18.40
N ILE A 44 -2.00 -7.31 18.57
CA ILE A 44 -0.93 -7.93 17.79
C ILE A 44 -1.52 -9.11 17.04
N ASP A 45 -1.31 -9.12 15.73
CA ASP A 45 -1.52 -10.31 14.92
C ASP A 45 -0.27 -11.20 15.04
N THR A 46 -0.42 -12.34 15.70
CA THR A 46 0.68 -13.31 15.89
C THR A 46 1.03 -14.05 14.60
N ASN A 47 0.21 -13.94 13.56
CA ASN A 47 0.39 -14.61 12.27
C ASN A 47 0.95 -13.68 11.20
N LEU A 48 1.59 -12.58 11.57
CA LEU A 48 2.20 -11.66 10.62
C LEU A 48 3.22 -12.38 9.72
N LYS A 49 3.08 -12.14 8.42
CA LYS A 49 3.95 -12.67 7.37
C LYS A 49 4.68 -11.54 6.66
N TRP A 50 5.71 -11.89 5.93
CA TRP A 50 6.38 -10.97 5.03
C TRP A 50 5.51 -10.69 3.80
N GLU A 51 5.54 -9.45 3.35
CA GLU A 51 4.93 -9.07 2.08
C GLU A 51 5.56 -9.84 0.92
N THR A 52 4.74 -10.33 0.02
CA THR A 52 5.18 -11.11 -1.13
C THR A 52 4.89 -10.36 -2.42
N ASN A 53 5.93 -10.15 -3.23
CA ASN A 53 5.79 -9.58 -4.57
C ASN A 53 6.05 -10.66 -5.62
N GLU A 54 5.04 -10.92 -6.44
CA GLU A 54 5.10 -11.82 -7.58
C GLU A 54 5.02 -11.01 -8.86
N GLN A 55 5.88 -11.33 -9.83
CA GLN A 55 5.87 -10.67 -11.13
C GLN A 55 5.98 -11.69 -12.26
N THR A 56 5.11 -11.54 -13.24
CA THR A 56 5.12 -12.29 -14.49
C THR A 56 5.23 -11.32 -15.65
N ASN A 57 6.24 -11.52 -16.51
CA ASN A 57 6.43 -10.73 -17.73
C ASN A 57 6.46 -11.66 -18.92
N ILE A 58 5.79 -11.26 -19.99
CA ILE A 58 5.82 -11.92 -21.30
C ILE A 58 6.15 -10.85 -22.32
N GLY A 59 7.30 -10.97 -22.97
CA GLY A 59 7.79 -10.02 -23.95
C GLY A 59 8.00 -10.65 -25.32
N LEU A 60 7.84 -9.85 -26.35
CA LEU A 60 8.13 -10.21 -27.73
C LEU A 60 8.92 -9.08 -28.39
N ASP A 61 10.13 -9.40 -28.81
CA ASP A 61 11.00 -8.51 -29.58
C ASP A 61 11.04 -8.94 -31.04
N MET A 62 10.87 -7.99 -31.92
CA MET A 62 10.90 -8.20 -33.37
C MET A 62 11.80 -7.16 -34.03
N ALA A 63 12.56 -7.61 -35.03
CA ALA A 63 13.38 -6.74 -35.84
C ALA A 63 13.16 -7.02 -37.31
N PHE A 64 13.08 -5.96 -38.11
CA PHE A 64 12.83 -6.00 -39.55
C PHE A 64 13.85 -5.14 -40.31
N MET A 65 13.97 -5.35 -41.61
CA MET A 65 14.81 -4.55 -42.49
C MET A 65 16.28 -4.48 -42.02
N ASN A 66 16.91 -5.63 -41.71
CA ASN A 66 18.28 -5.70 -41.21
C ASN A 66 18.48 -4.82 -39.93
N ASN A 67 17.52 -4.86 -39.00
CA ASN A 67 17.49 -4.07 -37.76
C ASN A 67 17.25 -2.55 -37.99
N GLU A 68 16.85 -2.11 -39.14
CA GLU A 68 16.43 -0.71 -39.33
C GLU A 68 15.16 -0.41 -38.53
N LEU A 69 14.26 -1.40 -38.39
CA LEU A 69 13.01 -1.28 -37.65
C LEU A 69 12.93 -2.34 -36.56
N SER A 70 12.73 -1.93 -35.34
CA SER A 70 12.56 -2.83 -34.19
C SER A 70 11.29 -2.50 -33.40
N PHE A 71 10.64 -3.55 -32.91
CA PHE A 71 9.47 -3.48 -32.05
C PHE A 71 9.71 -4.34 -30.82
N SER A 72 9.28 -3.85 -29.66
CA SER A 72 9.19 -4.61 -28.43
C SER A 72 7.79 -4.43 -27.84
N VAL A 73 7.18 -5.52 -27.44
CA VAL A 73 5.87 -5.54 -26.77
C VAL A 73 5.99 -6.42 -25.54
N ASP A 74 5.74 -5.83 -24.38
CA ASP A 74 5.79 -6.51 -23.10
C ASP A 74 4.43 -6.44 -22.42
N TYR A 75 3.98 -7.57 -21.91
CA TYR A 75 2.85 -7.66 -21.00
C TYR A 75 3.33 -8.06 -19.63
N PHE A 76 2.95 -7.30 -18.61
CA PHE A 76 3.33 -7.61 -17.24
C PHE A 76 2.13 -7.71 -16.30
N ILE A 77 2.27 -8.59 -15.32
CA ILE A 77 1.40 -8.67 -14.14
C ILE A 77 2.30 -8.64 -12.93
N ARG A 78 2.00 -7.74 -11.98
CA ARG A 78 2.67 -7.65 -10.68
C ARG A 78 1.63 -7.72 -9.58
N ASP A 79 1.72 -8.74 -8.75
CA ASP A 79 0.90 -8.95 -7.57
C ASP A 79 1.73 -8.65 -6.32
N SER A 80 1.24 -7.73 -5.49
CA SER A 80 1.76 -7.49 -4.15
C SER A 80 0.76 -8.04 -3.16
N LYS A 81 1.12 -9.15 -2.51
CA LYS A 81 0.28 -9.92 -1.58
C LYS A 81 0.76 -9.76 -0.15
N ASP A 82 -0.12 -10.07 0.78
CA ASP A 82 0.17 -10.03 2.21
C ASP A 82 0.69 -8.65 2.68
N LEU A 83 0.23 -7.56 2.02
CA LEU A 83 0.59 -6.20 2.41
C LEU A 83 0.13 -5.93 3.83
N LEU A 84 1.03 -5.34 4.62
CA LEU A 84 0.71 -4.93 5.98
C LEU A 84 -0.18 -3.69 5.95
N ILE A 85 -1.42 -3.86 6.37
CA ILE A 85 -2.37 -2.76 6.49
C ILE A 85 -2.75 -2.51 7.94
N TYR A 86 -3.01 -1.24 8.24
CA TYR A 86 -3.51 -0.80 9.53
C TYR A 86 -5.03 -0.84 9.51
N ARG A 87 -5.61 -1.84 10.18
CA ARG A 87 -7.05 -2.06 10.22
C ARG A 87 -7.63 -1.54 11.53
N GLN A 88 -8.71 -0.77 11.43
CA GLN A 88 -9.50 -0.42 12.61
C GLN A 88 -10.32 -1.62 13.06
N ILE A 89 -10.35 -1.87 14.36
CA ILE A 89 -11.13 -2.94 14.99
C ILE A 89 -12.14 -2.35 15.96
N ARG A 90 -13.12 -3.16 16.34
CA ARG A 90 -14.17 -2.70 17.25
C ARG A 90 -13.58 -2.39 18.62
N PRO A 91 -13.87 -1.22 19.20
CA PRO A 91 -13.36 -0.86 20.53
C PRO A 91 -13.74 -1.83 21.66
N SER A 92 -14.75 -2.68 21.44
CA SER A 92 -15.14 -3.72 22.39
C SER A 92 -14.05 -4.77 22.66
N THR A 93 -13.03 -4.86 21.80
CA THR A 93 -11.85 -5.71 22.02
C THR A 93 -10.86 -5.11 23.00
N GLY A 94 -11.01 -3.84 23.36
CA GLY A 94 -10.06 -3.07 24.17
C GLY A 94 -8.99 -2.36 23.33
N PHE A 95 -8.99 -2.53 22.01
CA PHE A 95 -8.06 -1.90 21.08
C PHE A 95 -8.80 -1.20 19.97
N THR A 96 -8.17 -0.22 19.35
CA THR A 96 -8.77 0.54 18.24
C THR A 96 -8.30 0.05 16.88
N SER A 97 -7.15 -0.63 16.83
CA SER A 97 -6.53 -1.00 15.56
C SER A 97 -5.53 -2.15 15.72
N VAL A 98 -5.27 -2.81 14.60
CA VAL A 98 -4.30 -3.92 14.48
C VAL A 98 -3.58 -3.81 13.14
N TYR A 99 -2.31 -4.20 13.10
CA TYR A 99 -1.60 -4.47 11.86
C TYR A 99 -1.83 -5.92 11.44
N THR A 100 -2.28 -6.13 10.20
CA THR A 100 -2.51 -7.47 9.68
C THR A 100 -2.15 -7.55 8.20
N ASN A 101 -1.81 -8.75 7.73
CA ASN A 101 -1.54 -9.02 6.32
C ASN A 101 -2.87 -9.26 5.58
N ALA A 102 -3.50 -8.19 5.12
CA ALA A 102 -4.80 -8.27 4.44
C ALA A 102 -4.84 -7.50 3.11
N GLY A 103 -3.70 -6.99 2.65
CA GLY A 103 -3.64 -6.23 1.40
C GLY A 103 -3.18 -7.09 0.22
N HIS A 104 -3.91 -7.03 -0.90
CA HIS A 104 -3.49 -7.57 -2.19
C HIS A 104 -3.78 -6.54 -3.29
N ILE A 105 -2.71 -6.05 -3.91
CA ILE A 105 -2.77 -5.08 -5.00
C ILE A 105 -2.19 -5.73 -6.25
N ARG A 106 -2.92 -5.59 -7.37
CA ARG A 106 -2.51 -6.06 -8.69
C ARG A 106 -2.28 -4.90 -9.63
N ASN A 107 -1.12 -4.90 -10.28
CA ASN A 107 -0.78 -4.01 -11.36
C ASN A 107 -0.57 -4.84 -12.62
N LYS A 108 -1.24 -4.48 -13.71
CA LYS A 108 -1.05 -5.14 -15.02
C LYS A 108 -1.07 -4.12 -16.13
N GLY A 109 -0.32 -4.40 -17.18
CA GLY A 109 -0.26 -3.47 -18.29
C GLY A 109 0.53 -4.00 -19.46
N PHE A 110 0.57 -3.15 -20.48
CA PHE A 110 1.38 -3.36 -21.68
C PHE A 110 2.40 -2.24 -21.81
N GLU A 111 3.59 -2.61 -22.24
CA GLU A 111 4.63 -1.69 -22.67
C GLU A 111 4.93 -1.98 -24.13
N VAL A 112 4.96 -0.95 -24.96
CA VAL A 112 5.25 -1.06 -26.38
C VAL A 112 6.32 -0.06 -26.74
N SER A 113 7.35 -0.50 -27.43
CA SER A 113 8.35 0.38 -28.02
C SER A 113 8.57 0.07 -29.49
N ALA A 114 8.80 1.10 -30.28
CA ALA A 114 9.18 0.99 -31.65
C ALA A 114 10.38 1.92 -31.94
N ALA A 115 11.37 1.42 -32.63
CA ALA A 115 12.50 2.22 -33.04
C ALA A 115 12.80 1.98 -34.54
N TRP A 116 12.99 3.07 -35.23
CA TRP A 116 13.44 3.06 -36.65
C TRP A 116 14.73 3.84 -36.76
N ASN A 117 15.75 3.21 -37.34
CA ASN A 117 17.06 3.81 -37.57
C ASN A 117 17.47 3.56 -39.03
N LYS A 118 17.82 4.62 -39.73
CA LYS A 118 18.24 4.50 -41.14
C LYS A 118 19.37 5.45 -41.46
N SER A 119 20.33 4.92 -42.22
CA SER A 119 21.46 5.69 -42.77
C SER A 119 21.17 6.08 -44.24
N PHE A 120 21.33 7.37 -44.53
CA PHE A 120 21.20 7.96 -45.85
C PHE A 120 22.52 8.65 -46.22
N GLY A 121 23.46 7.91 -46.80
CA GLY A 121 24.81 8.44 -47.03
C GLY A 121 25.50 8.83 -45.74
N ASP A 122 25.84 10.11 -45.59
CA ASP A 122 26.49 10.63 -44.37
C ASP A 122 25.52 10.96 -43.23
N TRP A 123 24.20 10.79 -43.45
CA TRP A 123 23.17 11.07 -42.47
C TRP A 123 22.66 9.80 -41.78
N ASN A 124 22.59 9.82 -40.45
CA ASN A 124 21.94 8.79 -39.67
C ASN A 124 20.70 9.37 -38.99
N VAL A 125 19.55 8.82 -39.31
CA VAL A 125 18.27 9.26 -38.75
C VAL A 125 17.70 8.14 -37.88
N GLY A 126 17.31 8.48 -36.63
CA GLY A 126 16.68 7.56 -35.71
C GLY A 126 15.42 8.17 -35.08
N VAL A 127 14.36 7.41 -35.08
CA VAL A 127 13.11 7.75 -34.38
C VAL A 127 12.75 6.62 -33.43
N ARG A 128 12.42 6.96 -32.20
CA ARG A 128 11.94 6.00 -31.20
C ARG A 128 10.63 6.50 -30.60
N VAL A 129 9.67 5.60 -30.48
CA VAL A 129 8.37 5.83 -29.86
C VAL A 129 8.15 4.75 -28.82
N ASN A 130 7.70 5.13 -27.65
CA ASN A 130 7.31 4.21 -26.59
C ASN A 130 6.00 4.64 -25.97
N GLY A 131 5.22 3.66 -25.54
CA GLY A 131 3.95 3.87 -24.84
C GLY A 131 3.70 2.74 -23.85
N SER A 132 3.01 3.06 -22.78
CA SER A 132 2.62 2.06 -21.78
C SER A 132 1.20 2.28 -21.31
N THR A 133 0.56 1.20 -20.91
CA THR A 133 -0.72 1.22 -20.21
C THR A 133 -0.55 0.55 -18.86
N LEU A 134 -1.21 1.08 -17.83
CA LEU A 134 -1.20 0.52 -16.50
C LEU A 134 -2.63 0.44 -15.97
N LYS A 135 -3.04 -0.74 -15.53
CA LYS A 135 -4.25 -0.93 -14.73
C LYS A 135 -3.82 -1.36 -13.33
N ASN A 136 -4.13 -0.52 -12.36
CA ASN A 136 -3.98 -0.80 -10.93
C ASN A 136 -5.32 -1.27 -10.37
N GLU A 137 -5.33 -2.26 -9.49
CA GLU A 137 -6.54 -2.81 -8.88
C GLU A 137 -6.23 -3.30 -7.46
N ALA A 138 -7.00 -2.84 -6.49
CA ALA A 138 -7.02 -3.41 -5.15
C ALA A 138 -7.88 -4.68 -5.19
N VAL A 139 -7.23 -5.85 -5.17
CA VAL A 139 -7.90 -7.16 -5.23
C VAL A 139 -8.53 -7.47 -3.89
N GLU A 140 -7.79 -7.22 -2.81
CA GLU A 140 -8.25 -7.43 -1.44
C GLU A 140 -7.56 -6.41 -0.52
N VAL A 141 -8.36 -5.63 0.19
CA VAL A 141 -7.86 -4.66 1.19
C VAL A 141 -8.67 -4.72 2.49
N GLY A 142 -9.55 -5.73 2.61
CA GLY A 142 -10.47 -5.83 3.75
C GLY A 142 -11.54 -4.74 3.72
N ASP A 143 -11.60 -3.91 4.75
CA ASP A 143 -12.54 -2.80 4.80
C ASP A 143 -12.07 -1.66 3.90
N PRO A 144 -12.97 -0.86 3.31
CA PRO A 144 -12.60 0.29 2.49
C PRO A 144 -11.72 1.28 3.27
N ILE A 145 -10.64 1.72 2.65
CA ILE A 145 -9.70 2.67 3.25
C ILE A 145 -9.99 4.05 2.67
N PHE A 146 -10.42 4.97 3.53
CA PHE A 146 -10.67 6.36 3.17
C PHE A 146 -9.44 7.21 3.46
N TYR A 147 -9.05 8.03 2.50
CA TYR A 147 -7.95 8.98 2.65
C TYR A 147 -8.51 10.38 2.88
N LYS A 148 -8.23 10.91 4.06
CA LYS A 148 -8.60 12.28 4.44
C LYS A 148 -7.48 13.23 4.03
N ASN A 149 -7.85 14.35 3.45
CA ASN A 149 -6.89 15.43 3.21
C ASN A 149 -6.69 16.25 4.50
N ASN A 150 -5.62 15.99 5.23
CA ASN A 150 -5.26 16.73 6.46
C ASN A 150 -4.68 18.13 6.20
N SER A 151 -4.96 18.73 5.05
CA SER A 151 -4.41 20.04 4.68
C SER A 151 -5.27 21.19 5.19
N TYR A 152 -5.33 21.47 6.40
CA TYR A 152 -5.88 22.63 7.14
C TYR A 152 -6.82 22.22 8.26
N GLY A 153 -6.28 22.02 9.43
CA GLY A 153 -6.72 22.46 10.74
C GLY A 153 -8.22 22.44 11.14
N THR A 154 -9.10 21.78 10.44
CA THR A 154 -10.47 21.62 10.88
C THR A 154 -10.63 20.33 11.66
N GLN A 155 -10.87 20.47 12.97
CA GLN A 155 -11.12 19.37 13.91
C GLN A 155 -12.53 18.78 13.80
N ASP A 156 -13.30 19.17 12.81
CA ASP A 156 -14.68 18.71 12.66
C ASP A 156 -14.70 17.47 11.77
N GLY A 157 -15.20 16.39 12.35
CA GLY A 157 -15.25 15.04 11.77
C GLY A 157 -16.31 14.88 10.68
N ASP A 158 -16.45 15.84 9.79
CA ASP A 158 -17.38 15.78 8.69
C ASP A 158 -16.87 14.82 7.61
N ASP A 159 -17.70 13.86 7.23
CA ASP A 159 -17.47 12.85 6.18
C ASP A 159 -17.19 13.44 4.79
N TRP A 160 -17.30 14.75 4.64
CA TRP A 160 -17.10 15.51 3.40
C TRP A 160 -15.63 15.67 2.98
N ASP A 161 -14.66 15.37 3.87
CA ASP A 161 -13.23 15.51 3.62
C ASP A 161 -12.56 14.27 2.99
N ASN A 162 -13.32 13.21 2.72
CA ASN A 162 -12.80 12.02 2.08
C ASN A 162 -12.75 12.23 0.56
N HIS A 163 -11.56 12.48 0.00
CA HIS A 163 -11.38 12.72 -1.44
C HIS A 163 -11.03 11.46 -2.23
N SER A 164 -10.53 10.42 -1.57
CA SER A 164 -10.20 9.18 -2.24
C SER A 164 -10.44 7.96 -1.36
N ILE A 165 -10.67 6.84 -2.03
CA ILE A 165 -10.97 5.55 -1.42
C ILE A 165 -10.15 4.46 -2.06
N THR A 166 -9.72 3.48 -1.27
CA THR A 166 -9.24 2.20 -1.76
C THR A 166 -10.20 1.12 -1.30
N GLN A 167 -10.82 0.45 -2.26
CA GLN A 167 -11.74 -0.66 -2.00
C GLN A 167 -11.56 -1.75 -3.04
N ASN A 168 -12.04 -2.95 -2.73
CA ASN A 168 -11.90 -4.12 -3.59
C ASN A 168 -12.50 -3.89 -4.98
N GLY A 169 -11.76 -4.26 -6.03
CA GLY A 169 -12.17 -4.15 -7.43
C GLY A 169 -11.92 -2.78 -8.07
N TYR A 170 -11.43 -1.80 -7.34
CA TYR A 170 -11.14 -0.45 -7.84
C TYR A 170 -9.64 -0.15 -7.79
N ALA A 171 -9.24 0.90 -8.48
CA ALA A 171 -7.85 1.37 -8.39
C ALA A 171 -7.58 1.94 -6.99
N VAL A 172 -6.34 1.76 -6.52
CA VAL A 172 -5.89 2.33 -5.24
C VAL A 172 -6.00 3.85 -5.30
N GLY A 173 -6.64 4.44 -4.28
CA GLY A 173 -6.83 5.87 -4.20
C GLY A 173 -7.80 6.45 -5.23
N SER A 174 -8.78 5.66 -5.68
CA SER A 174 -9.84 6.15 -6.57
C SER A 174 -10.57 7.33 -5.96
N TYR A 175 -10.97 8.31 -6.77
CA TYR A 175 -11.75 9.44 -6.31
C TYR A 175 -13.07 8.97 -5.69
N TYR A 176 -13.40 9.57 -4.56
CA TYR A 176 -14.63 9.34 -3.82
C TYR A 176 -15.39 10.66 -3.74
N GLY A 177 -16.58 10.68 -4.30
CA GLY A 177 -17.41 11.88 -4.32
C GLY A 177 -18.72 11.61 -5.04
N TRP A 178 -19.61 12.57 -4.93
CA TRP A 178 -20.94 12.60 -5.56
C TRP A 178 -20.86 13.23 -6.95
#